data_c8a75aaae3af1f002eb8e3a5c4ef9e5c
#
_entry.id   c8a75aaae3af1f002eb8e3a5c4ef9e5c
#
_cell.length_a   1.000
_cell.length_b   1.000
_cell.length_c   1.000
_cell.angle_alpha   90.00
_cell.angle_beta   90.00
_cell.angle_gamma   90.00
#
_symmetry.space_group_name_H-M   'P 1'
#
loop_
_entity.id
_entity.type
_entity.pdbx_description
1 polymer ?
#
loop_
_entity_poly.entity_id
_entity_poly.type
_entity_poly.pdbx_seq_one_letter_code
_entity_poly.pdbx_strand_id
1 'polypeptide(L)'
;VLDNAKKNIKKIIGDTFEVSITIGDLVVDIKETSGKPKIVSKEAILEAIKQITGVELINEDGTVNVSRKREVVIARYVFFYYANKYKDKTTTLEEIGLFLKRDHSIVCHCLNNVIPIYLYSPTYTGAKKILEMVGEII
;
A
#
# COMPACT_ATOMS: atom_id res chain seq x y z
N VAL A 1 -24.98 20.13 14.91
CA VAL A 1 -24.76 19.77 15.02
C VAL A 1 -24.44 19.58 14.75
N LEU A 2 -24.10 19.74 14.82
CA LEU A 2 -23.73 19.36 14.84
C LEU A 2 -23.44 18.73 14.98
N ASP A 3 -23.23 18.77 15.45
CA ASP A 3 -22.86 17.98 15.83
C ASP A 3 -22.97 17.18 15.46
N ASN A 4 -23.27 17.21 15.49
CA ASN A 4 -23.24 16.37 15.25
C ASN A 4 -23.05 16.31 14.28
N ALA A 5 -22.92 16.95 14.16
CA ALA A 5 -22.70 16.89 13.52
C ALA A 5 -21.97 17.12 13.21
N LYS A 6 -21.39 17.36 13.65
CA LYS A 6 -20.72 17.37 13.62
C LYS A 6 -20.21 16.62 13.79
N LYS A 7 -20.14 16.34 14.26
CA LYS A 7 -19.65 15.55 14.52
C LYS A 7 -19.59 14.61 13.88
N ASN A 8 -19.82 14.51 13.64
CA ASN A 8 -19.67 13.71 13.11
C ASN A 8 -19.27 13.60 12.14
N ILE A 9 -18.76 14.08 11.93
CA ILE A 9 -18.29 14.05 11.18
C ILE A 9 -17.38 13.66 10.90
N LYS A 10 -16.71 13.31 11.14
CA LYS A 10 -15.83 12.88 10.98
C LYS A 10 -15.56 11.96 10.60
N LYS A 11 -15.32 11.45 10.47
CA LYS A 11 -15.06 10.65 10.15
C LYS A 11 -14.83 10.20 9.34
N ILE A 12 -14.64 9.97 8.94
CA ILE A 12 -14.55 9.63 8.17
C ILE A 12 -14.06 9.38 7.34
N ILE A 13 -13.77 9.24 7.06
CA ILE A 13 -13.34 9.10 6.18
C ILE A 13 -12.46 8.48 5.86
N GLY A 14 -12.38 7.85 5.79
CA GLY A 14 -11.60 7.20 5.74
C GLY A 14 -10.31 7.40 5.61
N ASP A 15 -9.81 7.54 5.48
CA ASP A 15 -8.66 7.72 5.51
C ASP A 15 -8.19 8.92 5.60
N THR A 16 -8.50 9.52 5.72
CA THR A 16 -8.13 10.58 5.93
C THR A 16 -8.62 11.51 6.11
N PHE A 17 -9.07 11.89 6.38
CA PHE A 17 -9.57 12.82 6.60
C PHE A 17 -9.69 13.45 7.37
N GLU A 18 -9.92 13.98 7.93
CA GLU A 18 -10.29 14.64 8.79
C GLU A 18 -11.10 15.42 8.93
N VAL A 19 -11.64 15.69 9.46
CA VAL A 19 -12.50 16.59 9.54
C VAL A 19 -12.58 17.40 10.59
N SER A 20 -12.85 18.15 10.86
CA SER A 20 -13.04 18.82 11.86
C SER A 20 -14.20 19.23 12.25
N ILE A 21 -14.45 19.36 12.79
CA ILE A 21 -15.48 19.78 13.18
C ILE A 21 -15.55 20.59 14.02
N THR A 22 -15.93 21.14 14.26
CA THR A 22 -16.14 21.92 15.13
C THR A 22 -17.18 22.00 15.76
N ILE A 23 -17.13 21.90 16.40
CA ILE A 23 -18.14 22.13 17.07
C ILE A 23 -18.10 23.24 17.76
N GLY A 24 -18.37 23.57 17.70
CA GLY A 24 -18.29 24.67 18.17
C GLY A 24 -17.05 25.37 18.01
N ASP A 25 -16.64 25.57 18.18
CA ASP A 25 -15.66 26.03 18.00
C ASP A 25 -14.56 25.49 17.83
N LEU A 26 -14.51 24.88 17.93
CA LEU A 26 -13.65 24.23 17.72
C LEU A 26 -13.30 23.73 16.70
N VAL A 27 -12.95 23.66 16.20
CA VAL A 27 -12.76 23.17 15.27
C VAL A 27 -11.98 22.47 15.04
N VAL A 28 -11.84 22.00 15.08
CA VAL A 28 -11.25 21.32 14.88
C VAL A 28 -10.69 20.85 14.06
N ASP A 29 -10.18 20.68 13.81
CA ASP A 29 -9.71 20.16 13.04
C ASP A 29 -9.31 19.23 12.81
N ILE A 30 -9.20 18.79 12.64
CA ILE A 30 -8.86 18.01 12.45
C ILE A 30 -8.38 17.56 11.67
N LYS A 31 -7.72 17.23 11.31
CA LYS A 31 -7.29 16.86 10.71
C LYS A 31 -6.63 16.42 10.32
N GLU A 32 -6.23 16.14 10.25
CA GLU A 32 -5.68 15.83 9.99
C GLU A 32 -5.01 15.80 9.84
N THR A 33 -4.87 15.63 10.39
CA THR A 33 -4.11 15.82 10.36
C THR A 33 -3.03 16.23 9.58
N SER A 34 -2.44 16.41 9.78
CA SER A 34 -1.34 16.92 9.01
C SER A 34 -1.62 16.92 7.52
N GLY A 35 -2.23 15.98 7.01
CA GLY A 35 -2.60 15.91 5.63
C GLY A 35 -1.50 15.55 4.66
N LYS A 36 -0.27 15.37 5.12
CA LYS A 36 0.81 14.93 4.24
C LYS A 36 0.66 13.44 3.94
N PRO A 37 0.69 13.04 2.65
CA PRO A 37 0.66 11.62 2.33
C PRO A 37 1.96 10.95 2.78
N LYS A 38 1.85 9.72 3.24
CA LYS A 38 3.00 8.92 3.62
C LYS A 38 3.68 8.41 2.34
N ILE A 39 4.98 8.60 2.27
CA ILE A 39 5.78 8.11 1.15
C ILE A 39 6.78 7.10 1.70
N VAL A 40 6.82 5.92 1.10
CA VAL A 40 7.73 4.85 1.50
C VAL A 40 8.59 4.47 0.30
N SER A 41 9.88 4.36 0.52
CA SER A 41 10.81 4.02 -0.56
C SER A 41 10.63 2.57 -0.99
N LYS A 42 10.99 2.30 -2.25
CA LYS A 42 10.93 0.94 -2.79
C LYS A 42 11.84 0.00 -1.99
N GLU A 43 12.98 0.51 -1.54
CA GLU A 43 13.92 -0.29 -0.76
C GLU A 43 13.34 -0.68 0.60
N ALA A 44 12.61 0.22 1.24
CA ALA A 44 11.96 -0.10 2.51
C ALA A 44 10.89 -1.18 2.32
N ILE A 45 10.17 -1.13 1.21
CA ILE A 45 9.15 -2.15 0.91
C ILE A 45 9.83 -3.50 0.68
N LEU A 46 10.93 -3.52 -0.08
CA LEU A 46 11.67 -4.75 -0.31
C LEU A 46 12.16 -5.36 1.00
N GLU A 47 12.65 -4.54 1.90
CA GLU A 47 13.15 -5.03 3.18
C GLU A 47 12.02 -5.62 4.02
N ALA A 48 10.87 -4.95 4.05
CA ALA A 48 9.70 -5.46 4.79
C ALA A 48 9.25 -6.80 4.23
N ILE A 49 9.21 -6.94 2.91
CA ILE A 49 8.82 -8.20 2.28
C ILE A 49 9.81 -9.31 2.65
N LYS A 50 11.10 -8.99 2.63
CA LYS A 50 12.12 -9.97 2.99
C LYS A 50 11.97 -10.41 4.44
N GLN A 51 11.68 -9.48 5.35
CA GLN A 51 11.47 -9.83 6.75
C GLN A 51 10.30 -10.77 6.96
N ILE A 52 9.22 -10.55 6.20
CA ILE A 52 7.98 -11.33 6.39
C ILE A 52 8.03 -12.67 5.65
N THR A 53 8.55 -12.66 4.41
CA THR A 53 8.46 -13.86 3.55
C THR A 53 9.79 -14.54 3.33
N GLY A 54 10.90 -13.87 3.60
CA GLY A 54 12.23 -14.40 3.26
C GLY A 54 12.57 -14.26 1.79
N VAL A 55 11.71 -13.66 0.98
CA VAL A 55 11.93 -13.56 -0.46
C VAL A 55 12.69 -12.28 -0.78
N GLU A 56 13.76 -12.42 -1.57
CA GLU A 56 14.49 -11.28 -2.11
C GLU A 56 14.05 -11.06 -3.55
N LEU A 57 13.40 -9.93 -3.81
CA LEU A 57 12.97 -9.59 -5.17
C LEU A 57 14.11 -9.02 -5.99
N ILE A 58 15.09 -8.38 -5.34
CA ILE A 58 16.34 -7.95 -5.98
C ILE A 58 17.44 -8.71 -5.28
N ASN A 59 18.23 -9.46 -6.04
CA ASN A 59 19.32 -10.24 -5.51
C ASN A 59 20.48 -9.36 -5.05
N GLU A 60 21.42 -9.94 -4.29
CA GLU A 60 22.56 -9.17 -3.79
C GLU A 60 23.41 -8.58 -4.92
N ASP A 61 23.45 -9.25 -6.06
CA ASP A 61 24.23 -8.76 -7.21
C ASP A 61 23.45 -7.71 -8.02
N GLY A 62 22.25 -7.31 -7.59
CA GLY A 62 21.46 -6.30 -8.25
C GLY A 62 20.51 -6.83 -9.32
N THR A 63 20.56 -8.13 -9.61
CA THR A 63 19.65 -8.70 -10.61
C THR A 63 18.26 -8.93 -10.00
N VAL A 64 17.24 -8.90 -10.86
CA VAL A 64 15.87 -9.10 -10.43
C VAL A 64 15.58 -10.59 -10.32
N ASN A 65 14.89 -10.98 -9.24
CA ASN A 65 14.45 -12.36 -9.04
C ASN A 65 13.29 -12.61 -10.00
N VAL A 66 13.50 -13.50 -10.97
CA VAL A 66 12.51 -13.81 -12.00
C VAL A 66 11.81 -15.14 -11.76
N SER A 67 11.97 -15.72 -10.59
CA SER A 67 11.35 -17.00 -10.26
C SER A 67 9.82 -16.92 -10.38
N ARG A 68 9.23 -18.04 -10.79
CA ARG A 68 7.77 -18.17 -10.89
C ARG A 68 7.18 -18.95 -9.73
N LYS A 69 7.98 -19.24 -8.70
CA LYS A 69 7.47 -19.88 -7.50
C LYS A 69 6.40 -19.02 -6.87
N ARG A 70 5.40 -19.69 -6.29
CA ARG A 70 4.23 -18.99 -5.75
C ARG A 70 4.61 -17.91 -4.74
N GLU A 71 5.51 -18.22 -3.83
CA GLU A 71 5.91 -17.25 -2.81
C GLU A 71 6.58 -16.02 -3.41
N VAL A 72 7.35 -16.20 -4.49
CA VAL A 72 8.00 -15.07 -5.16
C VAL A 72 6.99 -14.24 -5.92
N VAL A 73 6.02 -14.88 -6.57
CA VAL A 73 4.96 -14.18 -7.30
C VAL A 73 4.12 -13.34 -6.34
N ILE A 74 3.74 -13.91 -5.20
CA ILE A 74 2.98 -13.17 -4.19
C ILE A 74 3.79 -11.97 -3.68
N ALA A 75 5.06 -12.19 -3.38
CA ALA A 75 5.94 -11.12 -2.89
C ALA A 75 6.03 -9.98 -3.92
N ARG A 76 6.13 -10.33 -5.20
CA ARG A 76 6.20 -9.33 -6.26
C ARG A 76 4.93 -8.50 -6.33
N TYR A 77 3.77 -9.13 -6.23
CA TYR A 77 2.51 -8.42 -6.25
C TYR A 77 2.32 -7.54 -5.01
N VAL A 78 2.75 -8.03 -3.85
CA VAL A 78 2.74 -7.21 -2.64
C VAL A 78 3.60 -5.96 -2.82
N PHE A 79 4.76 -6.11 -3.44
CA PHE A 79 5.62 -4.96 -3.73
C PHE A 79 4.90 -3.95 -4.62
N PHE A 80 4.28 -4.41 -5.72
CA PHE A 80 3.58 -3.49 -6.62
C PHE A 80 2.48 -2.73 -5.88
N TYR A 81 1.74 -3.41 -5.03
CA TYR A 81 0.66 -2.79 -4.29
C TYR A 81 1.16 -1.66 -3.39
N TYR A 82 2.18 -1.93 -2.58
CA TYR A 82 2.67 -0.93 -1.65
C TYR A 82 3.50 0.15 -2.35
N ALA A 83 4.21 -0.20 -3.40
CA ALA A 83 4.94 0.80 -4.18
C ALA A 83 3.98 1.83 -4.77
N ASN A 84 2.82 1.38 -5.25
CA ASN A 84 1.80 2.29 -5.77
C ASN A 84 1.12 3.08 -4.65
N LYS A 85 0.83 2.41 -3.54
CA LYS A 85 0.10 3.04 -2.45
C LYS A 85 0.88 4.18 -1.81
N TYR A 86 2.19 4.00 -1.68
CA TYR A 86 3.04 4.95 -0.95
C TYR A 86 4.02 5.69 -1.85
N LYS A 87 3.78 5.71 -3.15
CA LYS A 87 4.64 6.44 -4.09
C LYS A 87 4.44 7.94 -3.94
N ASP A 88 5.45 8.72 -4.37
CA ASP A 88 5.25 10.15 -4.50
C ASP A 88 4.45 10.45 -5.77
N LYS A 89 4.08 11.72 -5.93
CA LYS A 89 3.20 12.11 -7.03
C LYS A 89 3.84 11.97 -8.41
N THR A 90 5.16 11.95 -8.47
CA THR A 90 5.86 11.92 -9.76
C THR A 90 6.15 10.49 -10.24
N THR A 91 6.00 9.50 -9.36
CA THR A 91 6.28 8.11 -9.72
C THR A 91 5.12 7.51 -10.49
N THR A 92 5.40 6.92 -11.64
CA THR A 92 4.38 6.30 -12.48
C THR A 92 4.34 4.79 -12.27
N LEU A 93 3.23 4.16 -12.70
CA LEU A 93 3.13 2.70 -12.66
C LEU A 93 4.20 2.05 -13.53
N GLU A 94 4.57 2.71 -14.61
CA GLU A 94 5.63 2.22 -15.48
C GLU A 94 6.95 2.14 -14.73
N GLU A 95 7.28 3.17 -13.96
CA GLU A 95 8.51 3.16 -13.16
C GLU A 95 8.50 2.06 -12.10
N ILE A 96 7.34 1.85 -11.48
CA ILE A 96 7.20 0.79 -10.49
C ILE A 96 7.45 -0.57 -11.14
N GLY A 97 6.85 -0.81 -12.31
CA GLY A 97 7.06 -2.06 -13.04
C GLY A 97 8.52 -2.26 -13.42
N LEU A 98 9.13 -1.22 -13.96
CA LEU A 98 10.51 -1.30 -14.42
C LEU A 98 11.50 -1.58 -13.28
N PHE A 99 11.18 -1.19 -12.07
CA PHE A 99 12.03 -1.49 -10.92
C PHE A 99 12.27 -2.99 -10.77
N LEU A 100 11.27 -3.80 -11.12
CA LEU A 100 11.40 -5.26 -11.14
C LEU A 100 11.46 -5.79 -12.57
N LYS A 101 11.78 -4.95 -13.54
CA LYS A 101 11.89 -5.29 -14.95
C LYS A 101 10.61 -5.92 -15.49
N ARG A 102 9.48 -5.33 -15.12
CA ARG A 102 8.16 -5.75 -15.58
C ARG A 102 7.47 -4.60 -16.31
N ASP A 103 6.60 -4.96 -17.23
CA ASP A 103 5.80 -3.99 -17.96
C ASP A 103 4.73 -3.40 -17.03
N HIS A 104 4.31 -2.15 -17.34
CA HIS A 104 3.30 -1.49 -16.50
C HIS A 104 1.96 -2.24 -16.53
N SER A 105 1.67 -2.97 -17.60
CA SER A 105 0.44 -3.74 -17.69
C SER A 105 0.36 -4.82 -16.60
N ILE A 106 1.51 -5.36 -16.20
CA ILE A 106 1.56 -6.33 -15.10
C ILE A 106 1.18 -5.64 -13.79
N VAL A 107 1.66 -4.41 -13.58
CA VAL A 107 1.33 -3.64 -12.38
C VAL A 107 -0.17 -3.34 -12.37
N CYS A 108 -0.72 -2.90 -13.50
CA CYS A 108 -2.16 -2.62 -13.60
C CYS A 108 -2.98 -3.87 -13.32
N HIS A 109 -2.59 -5.01 -13.88
CA HIS A 109 -3.27 -6.28 -13.63
C HIS A 109 -3.22 -6.63 -12.15
N CYS A 110 -2.06 -6.46 -11.53
CA CYS A 110 -1.90 -6.70 -10.10
C CYS A 110 -2.89 -5.88 -9.29
N LEU A 111 -2.92 -4.56 -9.53
CA LEU A 111 -3.73 -3.66 -8.73
C LEU A 111 -5.22 -3.85 -8.95
N ASN A 112 -5.63 -4.14 -10.17
CA ASN A 112 -7.03 -4.20 -10.52
C ASN A 112 -7.65 -5.58 -10.33
N ASN A 113 -6.86 -6.65 -10.47
CA ASN A 113 -7.39 -8.00 -10.49
C ASN A 113 -6.84 -8.91 -9.41
N VAL A 114 -5.54 -8.80 -9.08
CA VAL A 114 -4.91 -9.74 -8.15
C VAL A 114 -5.10 -9.31 -6.71
N ILE A 115 -4.82 -8.04 -6.41
CA ILE A 115 -4.91 -7.55 -5.03
C ILE A 115 -6.33 -7.67 -4.47
N PRO A 116 -7.40 -7.31 -5.22
CA PRO A 116 -8.75 -7.53 -4.70
C PRO A 116 -9.03 -9.00 -4.37
N ILE A 117 -8.50 -9.93 -5.16
CA ILE A 117 -8.66 -11.35 -4.87
C ILE A 117 -7.92 -11.72 -3.58
N TYR A 118 -6.70 -11.24 -3.41
CA TYR A 118 -5.93 -11.51 -2.20
C TYR A 118 -6.64 -10.98 -0.95
N LEU A 119 -7.26 -9.81 -1.06
CA LEU A 119 -7.90 -9.17 0.10
C LEU A 119 -9.25 -9.80 0.45
N TYR A 120 -10.01 -10.26 -0.54
CA TYR A 120 -11.40 -10.59 -0.30
C TYR A 120 -11.75 -12.06 -0.54
N SER A 121 -10.88 -12.84 -1.20
CA SER A 121 -11.16 -14.25 -1.44
C SER A 121 -10.68 -15.10 -0.27
N PRO A 122 -11.55 -16.00 0.25
CA PRO A 122 -11.10 -16.89 1.34
C PRO A 122 -10.03 -17.88 0.90
N THR A 123 -9.85 -18.08 -0.40
CA THR A 123 -8.84 -19.00 -0.92
C THR A 123 -7.42 -18.47 -0.72
N TYR A 124 -7.24 -17.16 -0.62
CA TYR A 124 -5.92 -16.53 -0.58
C TYR A 124 -5.61 -15.90 0.78
N THR A 125 -6.00 -16.56 1.87
CA THR A 125 -5.76 -16.01 3.22
C THR A 125 -4.28 -15.82 3.51
N GLY A 126 -3.41 -16.69 2.98
CA GLY A 126 -1.97 -16.53 3.16
C GLY A 126 -1.43 -15.25 2.52
N ALA A 127 -1.87 -14.95 1.31
CA ALA A 127 -1.46 -13.73 0.62
C ALA A 127 -2.00 -12.49 1.34
N LYS A 128 -3.24 -12.53 1.80
CA LYS A 128 -3.82 -11.44 2.57
C LYS A 128 -3.01 -11.17 3.83
N LYS A 129 -2.61 -12.24 4.53
CA LYS A 129 -1.84 -12.11 5.76
C LYS A 129 -0.49 -11.45 5.49
N ILE A 130 0.17 -11.83 4.40
CA ILE A 130 1.44 -11.22 4.00
C ILE A 130 1.25 -9.72 3.74
N LEU A 131 0.20 -9.36 2.99
CA LEU A 131 -0.11 -7.95 2.74
C LEU A 131 -0.25 -7.17 4.05
N GLU A 132 -1.02 -7.72 5.00
CA GLU A 132 -1.26 -7.04 6.26
C GLU A 132 0.01 -6.90 7.09
N MET A 133 0.83 -7.95 7.14
CA MET A 133 2.04 -7.93 7.94
C MET A 133 3.08 -6.96 7.36
N VAL A 134 3.23 -6.92 6.04
CA VAL A 134 4.13 -5.96 5.40
C VAL A 134 3.65 -4.54 5.68
N GLY A 135 2.36 -4.31 5.60
CA GLY A 135 1.79 -2.98 5.87
C GLY A 135 2.04 -2.50 7.29
N GLU A 136 2.12 -3.42 8.25
CA GLU A 136 2.40 -3.05 9.64
C GLU A 136 3.85 -2.62 9.84
N ILE A 137 4.77 -3.15 9.05
CA ILE A 137 6.20 -2.82 9.16
C ILE A 137 6.50 -1.47 8.52
N ILE A 138 5.92 -1.21 7.37
CA ILE A 138 6.18 0.03 6.66
C ILE A 138 5.18 1.10 7.09
#